data_d17854bf23456fb5b3b8a6abba169878
#
_entry.id   d17854bf23456fb5b3b8a6abba169878
#
_cell.length_a   1.000
_cell.length_b   1.000
_cell.length_c   1.000
_cell.angle_alpha   90.00
_cell.angle_beta   90.00
_cell.angle_gamma   90.00
#
_symmetry.space_group_name_H-M   'P 1'
#
loop_
_entity.id
_entity.type
_entity.pdbx_description
1 polymer ?
#
loop_
_entity_poly.entity_id
_entity_poly.type
_entity_poly.pdbx_seq_one_letter_code
_entity_poly.pdbx_strand_id
1 'polypeptide(L)'
;MIRSLDGKSPRIHPSVFVSEAAYIVGDVEIGENSSVWPGAVIRADYGDIIIGKNCSLQDNCVLHTDDHLELGDNVLMTHGAVIHGGKVGSNVLIGVNAVLLEDTDVGNYVFIGAGAIVRGKVPDNSLVVGVPGKIRPLSESQAARLKEPTATYVRNAKRFIEQGLGMQIPTPDGT
;
A
#
# COMPACT_ATOMS: atom_id res chain seq x y z
N MET A 1 12.53 2.63 -9.63
CA MET A 1 13.38 1.59 -10.25
C MET A 1 12.75 0.22 -9.97
N ILE A 2 12.50 -0.59 -11.01
CA ILE A 2 11.94 -1.96 -10.90
C ILE A 2 13.06 -2.96 -11.15
N ARG A 3 13.23 -3.98 -10.29
CA ARG A 3 14.33 -4.95 -10.34
C ARG A 3 13.86 -6.36 -10.07
N SER A 4 14.43 -7.31 -10.80
CA SER A 4 14.32 -8.74 -10.48
C SER A 4 15.32 -9.13 -9.41
N LEU A 5 14.99 -10.13 -8.61
CA LEU A 5 15.86 -10.76 -7.62
C LEU A 5 15.61 -12.27 -7.62
N ASP A 6 16.68 -13.07 -7.70
CA ASP A 6 16.62 -14.54 -7.69
C ASP A 6 15.62 -15.15 -8.68
N GLY A 7 15.56 -14.56 -9.91
CA GLY A 7 14.65 -14.99 -10.97
C GLY A 7 13.19 -14.54 -10.81
N LYS A 8 12.83 -13.87 -9.73
CA LYS A 8 11.50 -13.30 -9.50
C LYS A 8 11.47 -11.83 -9.93
N SER A 9 10.47 -11.45 -10.70
CA SER A 9 10.29 -10.09 -11.23
C SER A 9 8.95 -9.53 -10.78
N PRO A 10 8.87 -8.23 -10.42
CA PRO A 10 7.59 -7.60 -10.13
C PRO A 10 6.60 -7.72 -11.29
N ARG A 11 5.39 -8.17 -10.97
CA ARG A 11 4.22 -8.25 -11.87
C ARG A 11 3.32 -7.06 -11.58
N ILE A 12 3.36 -6.07 -12.45
CA ILE A 12 2.69 -4.79 -12.24
C ILE A 12 1.66 -4.61 -13.35
N HIS A 13 0.39 -4.36 -12.97
CA HIS A 13 -0.67 -4.12 -13.95
C HIS A 13 -0.36 -2.84 -14.77
N PRO A 14 -0.61 -2.82 -16.10
CA PRO A 14 -0.26 -1.68 -16.98
C PRO A 14 -0.88 -0.33 -16.60
N SER A 15 -2.01 -0.32 -15.88
CA SER A 15 -2.66 0.91 -15.40
C SER A 15 -2.04 1.50 -14.13
N VAL A 16 -1.02 0.86 -13.55
CA VAL A 16 -0.37 1.32 -12.32
C VAL A 16 0.55 2.50 -12.60
N PHE A 17 0.43 3.55 -11.81
CA PHE A 17 1.43 4.61 -11.78
C PHE A 17 2.60 4.21 -10.88
N VAL A 18 3.80 4.21 -11.41
CA VAL A 18 5.04 4.01 -10.64
C VAL A 18 5.96 5.20 -10.88
N SER A 19 6.25 5.97 -9.83
CA SER A 19 7.19 7.07 -9.90
C SER A 19 8.60 6.59 -10.25
N GLU A 20 9.35 7.37 -11.03
CA GLU A 20 10.76 7.09 -11.36
C GLU A 20 11.65 7.01 -10.11
N ALA A 21 11.25 7.71 -9.03
CA ALA A 21 11.95 7.70 -7.74
C ALA A 21 11.52 6.55 -6.80
N ALA A 22 10.59 5.69 -7.21
CA ALA A 22 10.21 4.51 -6.44
C ALA A 22 11.18 3.34 -6.67
N TYR A 23 11.30 2.44 -5.68
CA TYR A 23 12.10 1.21 -5.78
C TYR A 23 11.23 -0.02 -5.49
N ILE A 24 11.15 -0.94 -6.47
CA ILE A 24 10.36 -2.17 -6.37
C ILE A 24 11.25 -3.34 -6.76
N VAL A 25 11.38 -4.37 -5.90
CA VAL A 25 12.26 -5.50 -6.14
C VAL A 25 11.70 -6.83 -5.64
N GLY A 26 11.92 -7.89 -6.41
CA GLY A 26 11.61 -9.29 -6.03
C GLY A 26 10.20 -9.72 -6.40
N ASP A 27 9.60 -10.62 -5.59
CA ASP A 27 8.29 -11.22 -5.83
C ASP A 27 7.16 -10.30 -5.41
N VAL A 28 6.86 -9.31 -6.24
CA VAL A 28 5.85 -8.29 -6.00
C VAL A 28 4.74 -8.38 -7.04
N GLU A 29 3.48 -8.33 -6.59
CA GLU A 29 2.33 -8.16 -7.48
C GLU A 29 1.58 -6.87 -7.14
N ILE A 30 1.24 -6.06 -8.16
CA ILE A 30 0.51 -4.80 -7.98
C ILE A 30 -0.70 -4.76 -8.90
N GLY A 31 -1.88 -4.69 -8.29
CA GLY A 31 -3.17 -4.69 -8.94
C GLY A 31 -3.54 -3.39 -9.63
N GLU A 32 -4.57 -3.46 -10.43
CA GLU A 32 -5.11 -2.43 -11.31
C GLU A 32 -5.34 -1.08 -10.61
N ASN A 33 -5.04 0.03 -11.31
CA ASN A 33 -5.23 1.43 -10.88
C ASN A 33 -4.49 1.82 -9.58
N SER A 34 -3.59 0.98 -9.10
CA SER A 34 -2.77 1.32 -7.92
C SER A 34 -1.68 2.33 -8.27
N SER A 35 -1.06 2.93 -7.27
CA SER A 35 -0.03 3.95 -7.47
C SER A 35 1.08 3.86 -6.44
N VAL A 36 2.32 3.99 -6.91
CA VAL A 36 3.55 3.96 -6.10
C VAL A 36 4.28 5.29 -6.30
N TRP A 37 4.27 6.12 -5.26
CA TRP A 37 4.72 7.51 -5.30
C TRP A 37 6.22 7.68 -5.01
N PRO A 38 6.78 8.89 -5.15
CA PRO A 38 8.22 9.10 -5.00
C PRO A 38 8.80 8.61 -3.67
N GLY A 39 9.94 7.93 -3.73
CA GLY A 39 10.64 7.41 -2.55
C GLY A 39 9.99 6.17 -1.90
N ALA A 40 8.86 5.69 -2.40
CA ALA A 40 8.27 4.46 -1.90
C ALA A 40 9.15 3.26 -2.23
N VAL A 41 9.33 2.35 -1.26
CA VAL A 41 10.13 1.13 -1.37
C VAL A 41 9.26 -0.09 -1.15
N ILE A 42 9.27 -1.02 -2.09
CA ILE A 42 8.62 -2.33 -2.01
C ILE A 42 9.70 -3.38 -2.21
N ARG A 43 10.05 -4.10 -1.14
CA ARG A 43 11.16 -5.06 -1.15
C ARG A 43 10.69 -6.44 -0.72
N ALA A 44 10.59 -7.35 -1.68
CA ALA A 44 10.21 -8.75 -1.52
C ALA A 44 11.43 -9.65 -1.81
N ASP A 45 12.39 -9.66 -0.90
CA ASP A 45 13.64 -10.39 -1.05
C ASP A 45 13.58 -11.80 -0.45
N TYR A 46 12.80 -12.04 0.58
CA TYR A 46 12.56 -13.37 1.16
C TYR A 46 11.17 -13.91 0.85
N GLY A 47 10.13 -13.13 1.14
CA GLY A 47 8.75 -13.50 0.89
C GLY A 47 8.16 -12.89 -0.37
N ASP A 48 6.84 -12.91 -0.48
CA ASP A 48 6.09 -12.26 -1.54
C ASP A 48 5.24 -11.10 -1.01
N ILE A 49 5.02 -10.10 -1.87
CA ILE A 49 4.19 -8.93 -1.56
C ILE A 49 3.08 -8.82 -2.60
N ILE A 50 1.83 -8.90 -2.16
CA ILE A 50 0.65 -8.76 -3.01
C ILE A 50 -0.07 -7.46 -2.64
N ILE A 51 -0.28 -6.59 -3.63
CA ILE A 51 -0.99 -5.33 -3.49
C ILE A 51 -2.22 -5.36 -4.38
N GLY A 52 -3.39 -5.20 -3.78
CA GLY A 52 -4.68 -5.20 -4.46
C GLY A 52 -4.87 -4.02 -5.40
N LYS A 53 -6.12 -3.82 -5.83
CA LYS A 53 -6.51 -2.78 -6.78
C LYS A 53 -6.75 -1.44 -6.09
N ASN A 54 -6.59 -0.36 -6.86
CA ASN A 54 -6.85 1.01 -6.41
C ASN A 54 -6.07 1.40 -5.14
N CYS A 55 -4.94 0.76 -4.85
CA CYS A 55 -4.11 1.10 -3.70
C CYS A 55 -3.25 2.32 -4.00
N SER A 56 -2.93 3.11 -2.97
CA SER A 56 -1.99 4.23 -3.10
C SER A 56 -0.93 4.16 -2.01
N LEU A 57 0.32 3.93 -2.44
CA LEU A 57 1.50 3.91 -1.59
C LEU A 57 2.22 5.24 -1.75
N GLN A 58 1.97 6.16 -0.82
CA GLN A 58 2.45 7.53 -0.93
C GLN A 58 3.95 7.67 -0.68
N ASP A 59 4.41 8.90 -0.78
CA ASP A 59 5.84 9.22 -0.74
C ASP A 59 6.53 8.64 0.50
N ASN A 60 7.69 8.03 0.28
CA ASN A 60 8.53 7.42 1.31
C ASN A 60 7.88 6.28 2.12
N CYS A 61 6.82 5.67 1.63
CA CYS A 61 6.28 4.45 2.23
C CYS A 61 7.24 3.27 2.06
N VAL A 62 7.27 2.35 3.04
CA VAL A 62 8.09 1.13 2.97
C VAL A 62 7.22 -0.09 3.21
N LEU A 63 7.27 -1.04 2.27
CA LEU A 63 6.71 -2.39 2.40
C LEU A 63 7.84 -3.40 2.33
N HIS A 64 7.98 -4.20 3.36
CA HIS A 64 8.93 -5.30 3.43
C HIS A 64 8.34 -6.48 4.17
N THR A 65 8.79 -7.67 3.86
CA THR A 65 8.40 -8.90 4.58
C THR A 65 9.50 -9.94 4.50
N ASP A 66 9.62 -10.75 5.54
CA ASP A 66 10.46 -11.94 5.56
C ASP A 66 9.68 -13.21 5.16
N ASP A 67 8.33 -13.14 5.04
CA ASP A 67 7.46 -14.25 4.67
C ASP A 67 6.41 -13.81 3.63
N HIS A 68 5.26 -13.30 4.07
CA HIS A 68 4.15 -12.89 3.22
C HIS A 68 3.60 -11.53 3.66
N LEU A 69 3.26 -10.67 2.67
CA LEU A 69 2.56 -9.42 2.91
C LEU A 69 1.43 -9.24 1.89
N GLU A 70 0.21 -9.05 2.37
CA GLU A 70 -0.95 -8.84 1.51
C GLU A 70 -1.67 -7.52 1.87
N LEU A 71 -1.90 -6.67 0.87
CA LEU A 71 -2.83 -5.56 0.95
C LEU A 71 -4.05 -5.87 0.08
N GLY A 72 -5.24 -5.76 0.66
CA GLY A 72 -6.50 -5.82 -0.07
C GLY A 72 -6.70 -4.62 -1.00
N ASP A 73 -7.92 -4.45 -1.49
CA ASP A 73 -8.26 -3.36 -2.40
C ASP A 73 -8.50 -2.03 -1.66
N ASN A 74 -8.29 -0.91 -2.34
CA ASN A 74 -8.55 0.44 -1.83
C ASN A 74 -7.77 0.76 -0.53
N VAL A 75 -6.52 0.32 -0.43
CA VAL A 75 -5.65 0.66 0.70
C VAL A 75 -4.92 1.97 0.41
N LEU A 76 -5.14 2.97 1.29
CA LEU A 76 -4.42 4.23 1.27
C LEU A 76 -3.32 4.21 2.33
N MET A 77 -2.09 4.05 1.89
CA MET A 77 -0.90 4.14 2.74
C MET A 77 -0.29 5.52 2.58
N THR A 78 -0.40 6.35 3.61
CA THR A 78 0.02 7.76 3.53
C THR A 78 1.50 7.94 3.89
N HIS A 79 2.04 9.11 3.56
CA HIS A 79 3.47 9.44 3.56
C HIS A 79 4.26 8.86 4.74
N GLY A 80 5.37 8.19 4.44
CA GLY A 80 6.30 7.65 5.41
C GLY A 80 5.80 6.47 6.24
N ALA A 81 4.62 5.93 5.95
CA ALA A 81 4.12 4.76 6.66
C ALA A 81 4.94 3.50 6.32
N VAL A 82 5.06 2.59 7.27
CA VAL A 82 5.86 1.36 7.14
C VAL A 82 5.00 0.13 7.46
N ILE A 83 5.09 -0.90 6.61
CA ILE A 83 4.52 -2.21 6.88
C ILE A 83 5.62 -3.26 6.81
N HIS A 84 5.79 -4.03 7.88
CA HIS A 84 6.75 -5.13 7.97
C HIS A 84 6.01 -6.47 8.12
N GLY A 85 5.54 -7.01 6.99
CA GLY A 85 4.81 -8.28 6.95
C GLY A 85 3.34 -8.19 7.36
N GLY A 86 2.67 -9.33 7.30
CA GLY A 86 1.29 -9.49 7.72
C GLY A 86 0.24 -9.20 6.64
N LYS A 87 -0.97 -8.89 7.08
CA LYS A 87 -2.12 -8.73 6.20
C LYS A 87 -2.91 -7.47 6.51
N VAL A 88 -3.33 -6.78 5.46
CA VAL A 88 -4.21 -5.59 5.54
C VAL A 88 -5.41 -5.82 4.63
N GLY A 89 -6.60 -5.77 5.19
CA GLY A 89 -7.85 -5.89 4.45
C GLY A 89 -8.13 -4.72 3.50
N SER A 90 -9.34 -4.67 2.99
CA SER A 90 -9.75 -3.66 2.02
C SER A 90 -10.35 -2.40 2.67
N ASN A 91 -10.30 -1.26 1.95
CA ASN A 91 -10.81 0.02 2.41
C ASN A 91 -10.14 0.49 3.71
N VAL A 92 -8.82 0.41 3.75
CA VAL A 92 -8.00 0.77 4.91
C VAL A 92 -7.24 2.06 4.64
N LEU A 93 -7.24 2.97 5.63
CA LEU A 93 -6.38 4.16 5.63
C LEU A 93 -5.29 3.99 6.68
N ILE A 94 -4.04 4.04 6.25
CA ILE A 94 -2.85 3.99 7.11
C ILE A 94 -2.27 5.40 7.18
N GLY A 95 -2.34 6.01 8.35
CA GLY A 95 -1.96 7.40 8.59
C GLY A 95 -0.46 7.67 8.43
N VAL A 96 -0.12 8.95 8.26
CA VAL A 96 1.27 9.41 8.09
C VAL A 96 2.18 8.86 9.19
N ASN A 97 3.33 8.28 8.79
CA ASN A 97 4.33 7.69 9.70
C ASN A 97 3.79 6.59 10.65
N ALA A 98 2.66 5.96 10.33
CA ALA A 98 2.21 4.78 11.06
C ALA A 98 3.09 3.57 10.74
N VAL A 99 3.27 2.66 11.71
CA VAL A 99 4.07 1.45 11.58
C VAL A 99 3.22 0.24 11.91
N LEU A 100 3.13 -0.70 10.97
CA LEU A 100 2.54 -2.02 11.16
C LEU A 100 3.69 -3.02 11.29
N LEU A 101 3.78 -3.65 12.46
CA LEU A 101 4.83 -4.62 12.78
C LEU A 101 4.48 -6.00 12.24
N GLU A 102 5.43 -6.93 12.35
CA GLU A 102 5.25 -8.35 12.02
C GLU A 102 3.99 -8.93 12.66
N ASP A 103 3.39 -9.92 12.04
CA ASP A 103 2.18 -10.61 12.50
C ASP A 103 0.95 -9.69 12.65
N THR A 104 0.95 -8.52 12.01
CA THR A 104 -0.22 -7.65 12.01
C THR A 104 -1.29 -8.18 11.04
N ASP A 105 -2.52 -8.38 11.54
CA ASP A 105 -3.69 -8.78 10.76
C ASP A 105 -4.77 -7.68 10.90
N VAL A 106 -4.86 -6.82 9.90
CA VAL A 106 -5.80 -5.69 9.87
C VAL A 106 -7.01 -6.07 9.04
N GLY A 107 -8.18 -5.97 9.63
CA GLY A 107 -9.47 -6.19 8.95
C GLY A 107 -9.83 -5.12 7.92
N ASN A 108 -11.07 -5.16 7.46
CA ASN A 108 -11.60 -4.21 6.48
C ASN A 108 -12.14 -2.96 7.15
N TYR A 109 -12.18 -1.84 6.40
CA TYR A 109 -12.71 -0.56 6.89
C TYR A 109 -12.02 -0.11 8.18
N VAL A 110 -10.68 -0.14 8.19
CA VAL A 110 -9.88 0.27 9.35
C VAL A 110 -9.20 1.60 9.07
N PHE A 111 -9.22 2.48 10.07
CA PHE A 111 -8.50 3.74 10.08
C PHE A 111 -7.34 3.65 11.08
N ILE A 112 -6.11 3.63 10.59
CA ILE A 112 -4.91 3.71 11.41
C ILE A 112 -4.46 5.16 11.48
N GLY A 113 -4.44 5.73 12.68
CA GLY A 113 -4.05 7.12 12.90
C GLY A 113 -2.57 7.38 12.62
N ALA A 114 -2.24 8.62 12.30
CA ALA A 114 -0.85 9.04 12.07
C ALA A 114 0.04 8.70 13.28
N GLY A 115 1.24 8.18 13.02
CA GLY A 115 2.22 7.79 14.02
C GLY A 115 1.83 6.62 14.91
N ALA A 116 0.74 5.91 14.63
CA ALA A 116 0.35 4.73 15.41
C ALA A 116 1.30 3.56 15.16
N ILE A 117 1.61 2.78 16.20
CA ILE A 117 2.35 1.51 16.10
C ILE A 117 1.39 0.36 16.35
N VAL A 118 1.18 -0.47 15.33
CA VAL A 118 0.20 -1.55 15.31
C VAL A 118 0.87 -2.90 15.35
N ARG A 119 0.34 -3.82 16.17
CA ARG A 119 0.76 -5.22 16.23
C ARG A 119 -0.46 -6.11 16.49
N GLY A 120 -0.44 -7.32 15.92
CA GLY A 120 -1.48 -8.32 16.11
C GLY A 120 -2.78 -7.97 15.39
N LYS A 121 -3.90 -8.51 15.87
CA LYS A 121 -5.17 -8.46 15.16
C LYS A 121 -5.95 -7.16 15.42
N VAL A 122 -6.36 -6.52 14.33
CA VAL A 122 -7.24 -5.35 14.32
C VAL A 122 -8.56 -5.74 13.63
N PRO A 123 -9.70 -5.74 14.35
CA PRO A 123 -10.97 -6.13 13.75
C PRO A 123 -11.48 -5.11 12.73
N ASP A 124 -12.42 -5.54 11.89
CA ASP A 124 -13.11 -4.68 10.94
C ASP A 124 -13.73 -3.45 11.63
N ASN A 125 -13.92 -2.38 10.88
CA ASN A 125 -14.59 -1.14 11.31
C ASN A 125 -13.96 -0.50 12.55
N SER A 126 -12.64 -0.48 12.62
CA SER A 126 -11.89 0.00 13.78
C SER A 126 -11.04 1.23 13.48
N LEU A 127 -10.83 2.05 14.52
CA LEU A 127 -9.79 3.07 14.59
C LEU A 127 -8.64 2.54 15.45
N VAL A 128 -7.39 2.71 15.00
CA VAL A 128 -6.20 2.43 15.83
C VAL A 128 -5.40 3.71 16.00
N VAL A 129 -5.08 4.09 17.24
CA VAL A 129 -4.29 5.30 17.52
C VAL A 129 -3.30 5.09 18.65
N GLY A 130 -2.16 5.76 18.56
CA GLY A 130 -1.16 5.84 19.63
C GLY A 130 -0.04 4.82 19.55
N VAL A 131 0.87 4.89 20.54
CA VAL A 131 2.04 4.03 20.74
C VAL A 131 2.04 3.52 22.17
N PRO A 132 1.76 2.22 22.40
CA PRO A 132 1.28 1.24 21.44
C PRO A 132 -0.11 1.56 20.90
N GLY A 133 -0.45 1.04 19.71
CA GLY A 133 -1.74 1.25 19.05
C GLY A 133 -2.91 0.72 19.88
N LYS A 134 -3.92 1.57 20.11
CA LYS A 134 -5.14 1.22 20.84
C LYS A 134 -6.32 1.23 19.91
N ILE A 135 -7.06 0.12 19.89
CA ILE A 135 -8.27 -0.04 19.08
C ILE A 135 -9.42 0.74 19.72
N ARG A 136 -10.16 1.47 18.89
CA ARG A 136 -11.32 2.28 19.26
C ARG A 136 -12.40 2.17 18.19
N PRO A 137 -13.66 2.50 18.49
CA PRO A 137 -14.70 2.65 17.47
C PRO A 137 -14.37 3.78 16.48
N LEU A 138 -14.75 3.61 15.23
CA LEU A 138 -14.73 4.68 14.23
C LEU A 138 -15.81 5.73 14.54
N SER A 139 -15.50 7.01 14.32
CA SER A 139 -16.52 8.04 14.19
C SER A 139 -17.20 7.96 12.82
N GLU A 140 -18.39 8.54 12.69
CA GLU A 140 -19.09 8.60 11.40
C GLU A 140 -18.27 9.27 10.29
N SER A 141 -17.53 10.34 10.63
CA SER A 141 -16.67 11.04 9.68
C SER A 141 -15.48 10.19 9.22
N GLN A 142 -14.90 9.38 10.11
CA GLN A 142 -13.84 8.43 9.77
C GLN A 142 -14.37 7.28 8.90
N ALA A 143 -15.51 6.71 9.25
CA ALA A 143 -16.16 5.66 8.45
C ALA A 143 -16.52 6.16 7.04
N ALA A 144 -17.00 7.41 6.92
CA ALA A 144 -17.28 8.02 5.62
C ALA A 144 -16.03 8.13 4.74
N ARG A 145 -14.86 8.44 5.31
CA ARG A 145 -13.59 8.50 4.56
C ARG A 145 -13.12 7.15 4.05
N LEU A 146 -13.52 6.05 4.68
CA LEU A 146 -13.13 4.70 4.29
C LEU A 146 -13.99 4.10 3.17
N LYS A 147 -15.06 4.78 2.73
CA LYS A 147 -15.87 4.33 1.59
C LYS A 147 -15.08 4.35 0.29
N GLU A 148 -14.29 5.40 0.08
CA GLU A 148 -13.44 5.58 -1.10
C GLU A 148 -12.11 6.26 -0.72
N PRO A 149 -11.26 5.62 0.09
CA PRO A 149 -10.08 6.26 0.66
C PRO A 149 -9.05 6.66 -0.41
N THR A 150 -9.05 5.97 -1.54
CA THR A 150 -8.05 6.11 -2.61
C THR A 150 -8.55 6.82 -3.86
N ALA A 151 -9.85 7.14 -3.97
CA ALA A 151 -10.45 7.65 -5.22
C ALA A 151 -9.73 8.88 -5.80
N THR A 152 -9.27 9.80 -4.95
CA THR A 152 -8.50 10.97 -5.39
C THR A 152 -7.15 10.58 -5.97
N TYR A 153 -6.48 9.57 -5.38
CA TYR A 153 -5.16 9.13 -5.81
C TYR A 153 -5.21 8.32 -7.11
N VAL A 154 -6.27 7.54 -7.33
CA VAL A 154 -6.54 6.89 -8.63
C VAL A 154 -6.66 7.94 -9.74
N ARG A 155 -7.42 9.03 -9.51
CA ARG A 155 -7.51 10.13 -10.48
C ARG A 155 -6.17 10.86 -10.67
N ASN A 156 -5.42 11.10 -9.59
CA ASN A 156 -4.11 11.73 -9.68
C ASN A 156 -3.12 10.87 -10.46
N ALA A 157 -3.07 9.57 -10.20
CA ALA A 157 -2.21 8.64 -10.92
C ALA A 157 -2.45 8.68 -12.43
N LYS A 158 -3.72 8.63 -12.86
CA LYS A 158 -4.09 8.77 -14.27
C LYS A 158 -3.60 10.09 -14.86
N ARG A 159 -3.81 11.21 -14.16
CA ARG A 159 -3.33 12.52 -14.60
C ARG A 159 -1.81 12.57 -14.76
N PHE A 160 -1.05 11.93 -13.87
CA PHE A 160 0.41 11.86 -13.97
C PHE A 160 0.84 11.03 -15.19
N ILE A 161 0.23 9.88 -15.42
CA ILE A 161 0.48 9.04 -16.61
C ILE A 161 0.17 9.82 -17.90
N GLU A 162 -0.96 10.51 -17.98
CA GLU A 162 -1.38 11.33 -19.13
C GLU A 162 -0.40 12.49 -19.42
N GLN A 163 0.32 12.96 -18.42
CA GLN A 163 1.39 13.99 -18.56
C GLN A 163 2.76 13.38 -18.88
N GLY A 164 2.84 12.05 -19.09
CA GLY A 164 4.10 11.35 -19.38
C GLY A 164 5.02 11.18 -18.18
N LEU A 165 4.51 11.33 -16.94
CA LEU A 165 5.26 11.12 -15.71
C LEU A 165 5.15 9.67 -15.26
N GLY A 166 6.20 9.18 -14.57
CA GLY A 166 6.30 7.82 -14.09
C GLY A 166 6.97 6.85 -15.06
N MET A 167 7.27 5.67 -14.56
CA MET A 167 7.87 4.59 -15.35
C MET A 167 6.82 3.98 -16.27
N GLN A 168 7.21 3.68 -17.49
CA GLN A 168 6.37 2.88 -18.40
C GLN A 168 6.33 1.42 -17.92
N ILE A 169 5.14 0.93 -17.65
CA ILE A 169 4.93 -0.48 -17.32
C ILE A 169 4.59 -1.21 -18.63
N PRO A 170 5.39 -2.21 -19.05
CA PRO A 170 5.12 -2.96 -20.27
C PRO A 170 3.72 -3.59 -20.24
N THR A 171 3.01 -3.49 -21.36
CA THR A 171 1.77 -4.25 -21.55
C THR A 171 2.10 -5.72 -21.85
N PRO A 172 1.23 -6.68 -21.51
CA PRO A 172 1.45 -8.10 -21.79
C PRO A 172 1.71 -8.40 -23.29
N ASP A 173 1.22 -7.53 -24.18
CA ASP A 173 1.30 -7.67 -25.62
C ASP A 173 2.51 -6.95 -26.25
N GLY A 174 3.42 -6.41 -25.46
CA GLY A 174 4.71 -5.88 -25.91
C GLY A 174 4.62 -4.60 -26.78
N THR A 175 3.53 -3.83 -26.67
CA THR A 175 3.36 -2.53 -27.37
C THR A 175 3.45 -1.35 -26.42
#